data_4ad5341f80419e18bf4ea85c20afd4a1
#
_entry.id   4ad5341f80419e18bf4ea85c20afd4a1
#
_cell.length_a   1.000
_cell.length_b   1.000
_cell.length_c   1.000
_cell.angle_alpha   90.00
_cell.angle_beta   90.00
_cell.angle_gamma   90.00
#
_symmetry.space_group_name_H-M   'P 1'
#
loop_
_entity.id
_entity.type
_entity.pdbx_description
1 polymer ?
#
loop_
_entity_poly.entity_id
_entity_poly.type
_entity_poly.pdbx_seq_one_letter_code
_entity_poly.pdbx_strand_id
1 'polypeptide(L)'
;MQKTIILGKNLVKSYKMSKDNIVKALCGVNIEIQEGDFSAIVGPSGCGKSTLLHILGLLDRPDEGTLVIDGIDVSKMKEKQAYKIRAKKIGFVFQGFNLIPTLTALENVMLAGKYGGMKLAERKEKALKLMKMMGLDTRGNHKPNELSGGQQQRVALARALINDPSLILADEPTGELDSKTSLEMIDMLKKLNREENRTFVIVTHNDEVAKACKKIIRLKDGQNA
;
A
#
# COMPACT_ATOMS: atom_id res chain seq x y z
N MET A 1 5.75 5.78 24.45
CA MET A 1 5.76 4.52 23.66
C MET A 1 5.24 4.84 22.27
N GLN A 2 5.91 4.35 21.24
CA GLN A 2 5.49 4.54 19.85
C GLN A 2 4.22 3.72 19.60
N LYS A 3 3.25 4.27 18.87
CA LYS A 3 1.96 3.61 18.61
C LYS A 3 2.14 2.47 17.60
N THR A 4 1.64 1.26 17.91
CA THR A 4 1.62 0.14 16.97
C THR A 4 0.50 0.32 15.97
N ILE A 5 0.83 0.34 14.67
CA ILE A 5 -0.13 0.46 13.55
C ILE A 5 -0.55 -0.93 13.05
N ILE A 6 0.39 -1.87 12.96
CA ILE A 6 0.11 -3.27 12.58
C ILE A 6 0.67 -4.20 13.64
N LEU A 7 -0.15 -5.14 14.10
CA LEU A 7 0.27 -6.30 14.87
C LEU A 7 -0.38 -7.55 14.29
N GLY A 8 0.39 -8.34 13.57
CA GLY A 8 0.00 -9.65 13.05
C GLY A 8 0.70 -10.76 13.83
N LYS A 9 -0.05 -11.74 14.31
CA LYS A 9 0.48 -12.89 15.06
C LYS A 9 0.01 -14.19 14.44
N ASN A 10 0.96 -15.08 14.12
CA ASN A 10 0.72 -16.42 13.58
C ASN A 10 -0.22 -16.41 12.36
N LEU A 11 -0.01 -15.48 11.43
CA LEU A 11 -0.85 -15.34 10.24
C LEU A 11 -0.64 -16.53 9.30
N VAL A 12 -1.70 -17.28 9.05
CA VAL A 12 -1.74 -18.42 8.12
C VAL A 12 -2.67 -18.09 6.97
N LYS A 13 -2.26 -18.45 5.73
CA LYS A 13 -3.09 -18.34 4.54
C LYS A 13 -2.81 -19.45 3.56
N SER A 14 -3.86 -20.09 3.08
CA SER A 14 -3.80 -21.13 2.06
C SER A 14 -4.78 -20.84 0.92
N TYR A 15 -4.38 -21.14 -0.29
CA TYR A 15 -5.22 -21.03 -1.49
C TYR A 15 -5.48 -22.41 -2.10
N LYS A 16 -6.74 -22.74 -2.31
CA LYS A 16 -7.13 -23.95 -2.99
C LYS A 16 -7.11 -23.71 -4.50
N MET A 17 -6.11 -24.23 -5.18
CA MET A 17 -5.94 -24.09 -6.63
C MET A 17 -6.75 -25.13 -7.42
N SER A 18 -6.91 -26.35 -6.86
CA SER A 18 -7.75 -27.43 -7.39
C SER A 18 -8.25 -28.33 -6.26
N LYS A 19 -9.01 -29.42 -6.58
CA LYS A 19 -9.50 -30.36 -5.53
C LYS A 19 -8.36 -30.90 -4.67
N ASP A 20 -7.20 -31.17 -5.26
CA ASP A 20 -6.08 -31.85 -4.59
C ASP A 20 -4.82 -30.97 -4.45
N ASN A 21 -4.92 -29.68 -4.84
CA ASN A 21 -3.76 -28.76 -4.75
C ASN A 21 -4.07 -27.56 -3.87
N ILE A 22 -3.44 -27.53 -2.69
CA ILE A 22 -3.51 -26.43 -1.73
C ILE A 22 -2.13 -25.79 -1.63
N VAL A 23 -2.03 -24.50 -1.93
CA VAL A 23 -0.81 -23.70 -1.79
C VAL A 23 -0.87 -22.96 -0.47
N LYS A 24 0.05 -23.30 0.45
CA LYS A 24 0.24 -22.56 1.71
C LYS A 24 1.08 -21.32 1.43
N ALA A 25 0.45 -20.16 1.39
CA ALA A 25 1.12 -18.89 1.10
C ALA A 25 1.72 -18.23 2.34
N LEU A 26 1.08 -18.39 3.51
CA LEU A 26 1.61 -17.96 4.80
C LEU A 26 1.48 -19.11 5.82
N CYS A 27 2.55 -19.34 6.59
CA CYS A 27 2.70 -20.46 7.52
C CYS A 27 3.06 -19.98 8.93
N GLY A 28 2.29 -19.03 9.49
CA GLY A 28 2.50 -18.52 10.84
C GLY A 28 3.36 -17.24 10.89
N VAL A 29 3.17 -16.32 9.93
CA VAL A 29 3.92 -15.06 9.86
C VAL A 29 3.57 -14.15 11.03
N ASN A 30 4.60 -13.56 11.65
CA ASN A 30 4.48 -12.52 12.65
C ASN A 30 5.00 -11.20 12.10
N ILE A 31 4.26 -10.11 12.34
CA ILE A 31 4.62 -8.77 11.87
C ILE A 31 4.17 -7.71 12.88
N GLU A 32 5.05 -6.77 13.16
CA GLU A 32 4.75 -5.58 13.95
C GLU A 32 5.27 -4.35 13.23
N ILE A 33 4.44 -3.31 13.06
CA ILE A 33 4.80 -2.03 12.44
C ILE A 33 4.36 -0.91 13.38
N GLN A 34 5.28 -0.02 13.67
CA GLN A 34 5.04 1.17 14.49
C GLN A 34 4.66 2.37 13.61
N GLU A 35 4.02 3.36 14.22
CA GLU A 35 3.72 4.63 13.56
C GLU A 35 5.01 5.31 13.09
N GLY A 36 5.04 5.76 11.84
CA GLY A 36 6.22 6.37 11.22
C GLY A 36 7.28 5.37 10.76
N ASP A 37 7.06 4.05 10.87
CA ASP A 37 7.96 3.06 10.28
C ASP A 37 8.01 3.21 8.75
N PHE A 38 9.22 3.05 8.20
CA PHE A 38 9.48 2.88 6.77
C PHE A 38 10.07 1.49 6.57
N SER A 39 9.21 0.52 6.27
CA SER A 39 9.53 -0.90 6.33
C SER A 39 9.48 -1.56 4.96
N ALA A 40 10.39 -2.52 4.69
CA ALA A 40 10.36 -3.38 3.51
C ALA A 40 10.01 -4.82 3.89
N ILE A 41 9.18 -5.48 3.08
CA ILE A 41 8.99 -6.93 3.06
C ILE A 41 9.75 -7.46 1.86
N VAL A 42 10.75 -8.29 2.09
CA VAL A 42 11.64 -8.86 1.08
C VAL A 42 11.65 -10.38 1.13
N GLY A 43 11.99 -11.02 0.03
CA GLY A 43 12.12 -12.48 -0.09
C GLY A 43 11.99 -12.94 -1.53
N PRO A 44 12.26 -14.23 -1.82
CA PRO A 44 12.18 -14.77 -3.17
C PRO A 44 10.75 -14.68 -3.75
N SER A 45 10.63 -14.85 -5.08
CA SER A 45 9.32 -14.91 -5.73
C SER A 45 8.50 -16.08 -5.16
N GLY A 46 7.21 -15.87 -4.97
CA GLY A 46 6.30 -16.91 -4.45
C GLY A 46 6.37 -17.15 -2.92
N CYS A 47 7.24 -16.47 -2.15
CA CYS A 47 7.35 -16.70 -0.70
C CYS A 47 6.22 -16.08 0.15
N GLY A 48 5.17 -15.50 -0.44
CA GLY A 48 4.00 -14.99 0.29
C GLY A 48 3.96 -13.48 0.51
N LYS A 49 4.87 -12.67 -0.03
CA LYS A 49 4.93 -11.19 0.19
C LYS A 49 3.64 -10.48 -0.19
N SER A 50 3.15 -10.68 -1.42
CA SER A 50 1.90 -10.04 -1.88
C SER A 50 0.68 -10.56 -1.11
N THR A 51 0.67 -11.85 -0.73
CA THR A 51 -0.36 -12.40 0.15
C THR A 51 -0.37 -11.69 1.50
N LEU A 52 0.80 -11.52 2.13
CA LEU A 52 0.89 -10.78 3.39
C LEU A 52 0.42 -9.34 3.19
N LEU A 53 0.88 -8.65 2.15
CA LEU A 53 0.44 -7.27 1.84
C LEU A 53 -1.08 -7.17 1.66
N HIS A 54 -1.70 -8.12 0.95
CA HIS A 54 -3.16 -8.17 0.76
C HIS A 54 -3.91 -8.36 2.08
N ILE A 55 -3.40 -9.20 2.99
CA ILE A 55 -3.99 -9.40 4.32
C ILE A 55 -3.84 -8.13 5.16
N LEU A 56 -2.66 -7.50 5.19
CA LEU A 56 -2.44 -6.23 5.89
C LEU A 56 -3.32 -5.12 5.33
N GLY A 57 -3.61 -5.18 4.03
CA GLY A 57 -4.47 -4.24 3.33
C GLY A 57 -5.97 -4.53 3.42
N LEU A 58 -6.37 -5.59 4.11
CA LEU A 58 -7.77 -6.03 4.18
C LEU A 58 -8.37 -6.32 2.79
N LEU A 59 -7.54 -6.69 1.82
CA LEU A 59 -7.98 -7.19 0.50
C LEU A 59 -8.25 -8.68 0.55
N ASP A 60 -7.62 -9.39 1.49
CA ASP A 60 -7.86 -10.79 1.82
C ASP A 60 -7.83 -10.96 3.35
N ARG A 61 -8.16 -12.16 3.84
CA ARG A 61 -8.20 -12.47 5.26
C ARG A 61 -7.27 -13.62 5.57
N PRO A 62 -6.62 -13.62 6.73
CA PRO A 62 -5.91 -14.79 7.18
C PRO A 62 -6.91 -15.92 7.48
N ASP A 63 -6.51 -17.15 7.24
CA ASP A 63 -7.30 -18.33 7.63
C ASP A 63 -7.18 -18.59 9.14
N GLU A 64 -5.97 -18.31 9.70
CA GLU A 64 -5.68 -18.40 11.14
C GLU A 64 -4.79 -17.24 11.58
N GLY A 65 -4.68 -17.06 12.89
CA GLY A 65 -3.91 -15.99 13.51
C GLY A 65 -4.76 -14.76 13.83
N THR A 66 -4.08 -13.70 14.28
CA THR A 66 -4.73 -12.43 14.64
C THR A 66 -4.06 -11.27 13.93
N LEU A 67 -4.86 -10.30 13.50
CA LEU A 67 -4.40 -9.07 12.87
C LEU A 67 -5.09 -7.88 13.52
N VAL A 68 -4.28 -6.98 14.08
CA VAL A 68 -4.74 -5.71 14.64
C VAL A 68 -4.19 -4.59 13.77
N ILE A 69 -5.04 -3.66 13.34
CA ILE A 69 -4.66 -2.48 12.56
C ILE A 69 -5.16 -1.24 13.30
N ASP A 70 -4.25 -0.33 13.63
CA ASP A 70 -4.53 0.92 14.36
C ASP A 70 -5.37 0.67 15.64
N GLY A 71 -5.03 -0.39 16.40
CA GLY A 71 -5.70 -0.82 17.64
C GLY A 71 -7.00 -1.58 17.44
N ILE A 72 -7.41 -1.87 16.20
CA ILE A 72 -8.66 -2.56 15.89
C ILE A 72 -8.35 -3.99 15.44
N ASP A 73 -8.90 -5.00 16.12
CA ASP A 73 -8.83 -6.39 15.65
C ASP A 73 -9.69 -6.57 14.41
N VAL A 74 -9.02 -6.88 13.29
CA VAL A 74 -9.65 -7.03 11.97
C VAL A 74 -9.75 -8.48 11.51
N SER A 75 -9.23 -9.44 12.27
CA SER A 75 -9.08 -10.85 11.88
C SER A 75 -10.40 -11.50 11.45
N LYS A 76 -11.49 -11.19 12.16
CA LYS A 76 -12.82 -11.76 11.94
C LYS A 76 -13.87 -10.76 11.50
N MET A 77 -13.44 -9.57 11.01
CA MET A 77 -14.37 -8.53 10.59
C MET A 77 -15.19 -8.94 9.37
N LYS A 78 -16.46 -8.51 9.33
CA LYS A 78 -17.27 -8.63 8.12
C LYS A 78 -16.77 -7.65 7.05
N GLU A 79 -16.93 -8.00 5.76
CA GLU A 79 -16.44 -7.20 4.63
C GLU A 79 -16.87 -5.73 4.68
N LYS A 80 -18.13 -5.46 5.06
CA LYS A 80 -18.62 -4.07 5.20
C LYS A 80 -17.85 -3.24 6.23
N GLN A 81 -17.31 -3.86 7.28
CA GLN A 81 -16.50 -3.20 8.30
C GLN A 81 -15.05 -3.04 7.81
N ALA A 82 -14.48 -4.09 7.22
CA ALA A 82 -13.14 -4.08 6.62
C ALA A 82 -13.05 -3.00 5.53
N TYR A 83 -14.07 -2.89 4.66
CA TYR A 83 -14.17 -1.83 3.65
C TYR A 83 -14.03 -0.42 4.25
N LYS A 84 -14.72 -0.13 5.36
CA LYS A 84 -14.65 1.20 6.00
C LYS A 84 -13.27 1.53 6.54
N ILE A 85 -12.58 0.52 7.13
CA ILE A 85 -11.21 0.69 7.62
C ILE A 85 -10.26 0.87 6.44
N ARG A 86 -10.34 0.01 5.45
CA ARG A 86 -9.53 0.08 4.23
C ARG A 86 -9.64 1.45 3.57
N ALA A 87 -10.87 1.94 3.35
CA ALA A 87 -11.11 3.22 2.69
C ALA A 87 -10.55 4.42 3.46
N LYS A 88 -10.47 4.37 4.79
CA LYS A 88 -10.07 5.53 5.62
C LYS A 88 -8.66 5.45 6.17
N LYS A 89 -8.16 4.24 6.42
CA LYS A 89 -6.92 4.02 7.18
C LYS A 89 -5.77 3.48 6.34
N ILE A 90 -6.06 2.97 5.12
CA ILE A 90 -5.07 2.29 4.30
C ILE A 90 -5.01 2.94 2.92
N GLY A 91 -3.83 3.37 2.52
CA GLY A 91 -3.52 3.78 1.16
C GLY A 91 -2.80 2.66 0.42
N PHE A 92 -3.10 2.49 -0.88
CA PHE A 92 -2.43 1.48 -1.72
C PHE A 92 -1.70 2.13 -2.89
N VAL A 93 -0.47 1.66 -3.11
CA VAL A 93 0.34 1.94 -4.29
C VAL A 93 0.72 0.59 -4.91
N PHE A 94 0.35 0.35 -6.16
CA PHE A 94 0.59 -0.91 -6.88
C PHE A 94 1.65 -0.74 -7.97
N GLN A 95 2.31 -1.82 -8.34
CA GLN A 95 3.28 -1.87 -9.42
C GLN A 95 2.67 -1.35 -10.74
N GLY A 96 1.55 -1.90 -11.19
CA GLY A 96 0.85 -1.50 -12.42
C GLY A 96 0.00 -0.23 -12.29
N PHE A 97 0.26 0.65 -11.32
CA PHE A 97 -0.44 1.91 -11.02
C PHE A 97 -1.93 1.74 -10.68
N ASN A 98 -2.64 0.84 -11.32
CA ASN A 98 -4.08 0.55 -11.18
C ASN A 98 -4.95 1.82 -11.25
N LEU A 99 -4.63 2.70 -12.19
CA LEU A 99 -5.45 3.86 -12.51
C LEU A 99 -6.62 3.44 -13.41
N ILE A 100 -7.76 4.07 -13.21
CA ILE A 100 -8.93 3.85 -14.06
C ILE A 100 -8.73 4.61 -15.38
N PRO A 101 -8.62 3.91 -16.53
CA PRO A 101 -8.18 4.54 -17.78
C PRO A 101 -9.17 5.57 -18.35
N THR A 102 -10.47 5.46 -17.99
CA THR A 102 -11.52 6.37 -18.44
C THR A 102 -11.59 7.66 -17.62
N LEU A 103 -10.95 7.71 -16.46
CA LEU A 103 -10.90 8.87 -15.57
C LEU A 103 -9.60 9.66 -15.78
N THR A 104 -9.67 10.97 -15.58
CA THR A 104 -8.49 11.83 -15.52
C THR A 104 -7.64 11.55 -14.28
N ALA A 105 -6.42 12.06 -14.24
CA ALA A 105 -5.53 11.96 -13.08
C ALA A 105 -6.20 12.50 -11.81
N LEU A 106 -6.79 13.68 -11.89
CA LEU A 106 -7.50 14.30 -10.77
C LEU A 106 -8.69 13.45 -10.32
N GLU A 107 -9.50 12.92 -11.26
CA GLU A 107 -10.63 12.06 -10.94
C GLU A 107 -10.22 10.74 -10.31
N ASN A 108 -9.11 10.14 -10.73
CA ASN A 108 -8.54 8.94 -10.09
C ASN A 108 -8.21 9.21 -8.62
N VAL A 109 -7.62 10.36 -8.29
CA VAL A 109 -7.35 10.76 -6.91
C VAL A 109 -8.65 11.01 -6.14
N MET A 110 -9.58 11.80 -6.72
CA MET A 110 -10.85 12.14 -6.11
C MET A 110 -11.72 10.93 -5.81
N LEU A 111 -11.64 9.87 -6.61
CA LEU A 111 -12.44 8.65 -6.43
C LEU A 111 -12.19 8.00 -5.07
N ALA A 112 -10.92 7.89 -4.65
CA ALA A 112 -10.59 7.35 -3.33
C ALA A 112 -11.16 8.22 -2.19
N GLY A 113 -11.14 9.55 -2.34
CA GLY A 113 -11.76 10.46 -1.39
C GLY A 113 -13.29 10.26 -1.29
N LYS A 114 -13.96 9.95 -2.41
CA LYS A 114 -15.39 9.60 -2.42
C LYS A 114 -15.66 8.36 -1.56
N TYR A 115 -14.85 7.33 -1.72
CA TYR A 115 -14.98 6.09 -0.92
C TYR A 115 -14.62 6.29 0.55
N GLY A 116 -13.76 7.25 0.88
CA GLY A 116 -13.48 7.70 2.24
C GLY A 116 -14.62 8.49 2.89
N GLY A 117 -15.63 8.90 2.10
CA GLY A 117 -16.81 9.65 2.56
C GLY A 117 -16.67 11.17 2.44
N MET A 118 -15.65 11.68 1.74
CA MET A 118 -15.47 13.13 1.53
C MET A 118 -16.53 13.72 0.62
N LYS A 119 -16.99 14.95 0.91
CA LYS A 119 -17.84 15.74 0.04
C LYS A 119 -17.08 16.16 -1.23
N LEU A 120 -17.80 16.46 -2.30
CA LEU A 120 -17.22 16.78 -3.62
C LEU A 120 -16.22 17.95 -3.55
N ALA A 121 -16.59 19.04 -2.90
CA ALA A 121 -15.73 20.22 -2.79
C ALA A 121 -14.45 19.92 -2.02
N GLU A 122 -14.56 19.25 -0.88
CA GLU A 122 -13.42 18.85 -0.03
C GLU A 122 -12.44 17.95 -0.76
N ARG A 123 -12.94 16.86 -1.38
CA ARG A 123 -12.06 15.93 -2.10
C ARG A 123 -11.40 16.56 -3.33
N LYS A 124 -12.07 17.51 -4.01
CA LYS A 124 -11.48 18.24 -5.14
C LYS A 124 -10.33 19.14 -4.67
N GLU A 125 -10.55 19.93 -3.63
CA GLU A 125 -9.52 20.79 -3.07
C GLU A 125 -8.32 19.98 -2.60
N LYS A 126 -8.56 18.88 -1.86
CA LYS A 126 -7.49 18.02 -1.35
C LYS A 126 -6.74 17.30 -2.47
N ALA A 127 -7.46 16.80 -3.48
CA ALA A 127 -6.85 16.19 -4.65
C ALA A 127 -5.94 17.16 -5.41
N LEU A 128 -6.37 18.41 -5.62
CA LEU A 128 -5.54 19.45 -6.24
C LEU A 128 -4.26 19.74 -5.42
N LYS A 129 -4.36 19.82 -4.09
CA LYS A 129 -3.19 19.98 -3.19
C LYS A 129 -2.22 18.81 -3.32
N LEU A 130 -2.73 17.57 -3.33
CA LEU A 130 -1.90 16.38 -3.49
C LEU A 130 -1.27 16.31 -4.88
N MET A 131 -1.99 16.61 -5.95
CA MET A 131 -1.46 16.68 -7.31
C MET A 131 -0.30 17.69 -7.40
N LYS A 132 -0.46 18.86 -6.81
CA LYS A 132 0.60 19.88 -6.73
C LYS A 132 1.81 19.37 -5.95
N MET A 133 1.60 18.73 -4.79
CA MET A 133 2.67 18.11 -4.00
C MET A 133 3.47 17.07 -4.80
N MET A 134 2.80 16.33 -5.70
CA MET A 134 3.41 15.35 -6.58
C MET A 134 4.06 15.96 -7.85
N GLY A 135 4.01 17.30 -8.01
CA GLY A 135 4.51 17.97 -9.22
C GLY A 135 3.65 17.70 -10.46
N LEU A 136 2.35 17.51 -10.28
CA LEU A 136 1.37 17.16 -11.31
C LEU A 136 0.27 18.23 -11.46
N ASP A 137 0.52 19.47 -11.04
CA ASP A 137 -0.44 20.58 -11.03
C ASP A 137 -1.02 20.87 -12.43
N THR A 138 -0.22 20.72 -13.50
CA THR A 138 -0.68 20.90 -14.89
C THR A 138 -1.24 19.64 -15.53
N ARG A 139 -1.22 18.48 -14.84
CA ARG A 139 -1.59 17.16 -15.38
C ARG A 139 -2.96 16.65 -14.93
N GLY A 140 -3.70 17.42 -14.14
CA GLY A 140 -4.96 16.99 -13.54
C GLY A 140 -6.01 16.50 -14.53
N ASN A 141 -6.07 17.08 -15.74
CA ASN A 141 -7.05 16.73 -16.79
C ASN A 141 -6.57 15.62 -17.75
N HIS A 142 -5.32 15.16 -17.63
CA HIS A 142 -4.78 14.10 -18.49
C HIS A 142 -5.34 12.74 -18.05
N LYS A 143 -5.56 11.86 -19.02
CA LYS A 143 -5.88 10.44 -18.76
C LYS A 143 -4.59 9.63 -18.54
N PRO A 144 -4.66 8.44 -17.93
CA PRO A 144 -3.48 7.61 -17.67
C PRO A 144 -2.61 7.35 -18.90
N ASN A 145 -3.18 7.11 -20.07
CA ASN A 145 -2.45 6.89 -21.32
C ASN A 145 -1.72 8.14 -21.88
N GLU A 146 -1.98 9.30 -21.29
CA GLU A 146 -1.33 10.58 -21.66
C GLU A 146 -0.23 10.95 -20.66
N LEU A 147 0.06 10.07 -19.69
CA LEU A 147 1.01 10.27 -18.62
C LEU A 147 2.18 9.28 -18.74
N SER A 148 3.40 9.72 -18.42
CA SER A 148 4.53 8.80 -18.27
C SER A 148 4.32 7.84 -17.08
N GLY A 149 5.03 6.71 -17.05
CA GLY A 149 4.94 5.75 -15.94
C GLY A 149 5.18 6.40 -14.57
N GLY A 150 6.21 7.25 -14.46
CA GLY A 150 6.49 7.99 -13.23
C GLY A 150 5.37 8.98 -12.85
N GLN A 151 4.72 9.63 -13.84
CA GLN A 151 3.56 10.48 -13.57
C GLN A 151 2.35 9.65 -13.10
N GLN A 152 2.10 8.50 -13.73
CA GLN A 152 1.03 7.58 -13.30
C GLN A 152 1.26 7.10 -11.86
N GLN A 153 2.50 6.75 -11.50
CA GLN A 153 2.84 6.33 -10.15
C GLN A 153 2.66 7.45 -9.13
N ARG A 154 3.00 8.69 -9.48
CA ARG A 154 2.74 9.86 -8.63
C ARG A 154 1.24 10.12 -8.46
N VAL A 155 0.41 9.89 -9.48
CA VAL A 155 -1.08 9.91 -9.36
C VAL A 155 -1.55 8.81 -8.42
N ALA A 156 -1.02 7.58 -8.55
CA ALA A 156 -1.37 6.46 -7.66
C ALA A 156 -0.99 6.77 -6.19
N LEU A 157 0.16 7.41 -5.96
CA LEU A 157 0.57 7.86 -4.63
C LEU A 157 -0.36 8.97 -4.10
N ALA A 158 -0.71 9.97 -4.90
CA ALA A 158 -1.67 11.00 -4.52
C ALA A 158 -3.04 10.39 -4.14
N ARG A 159 -3.50 9.41 -4.93
CA ARG A 159 -4.72 8.64 -4.65
C ARG A 159 -4.63 7.89 -3.31
N ALA A 160 -3.48 7.29 -3.02
CA ALA A 160 -3.27 6.59 -1.75
C ALA A 160 -3.35 7.53 -0.54
N LEU A 161 -2.93 8.79 -0.69
CA LEU A 161 -2.83 9.78 0.39
C LEU A 161 -4.12 10.55 0.66
N ILE A 162 -5.12 10.55 -0.24
CA ILE A 162 -6.24 11.49 -0.14
C ILE A 162 -7.06 11.36 1.14
N ASN A 163 -7.14 10.18 1.73
CA ASN A 163 -7.89 9.93 2.96
C ASN A 163 -7.07 10.06 4.25
N ASP A 164 -5.85 10.64 4.20
CA ASP A 164 -4.89 10.72 5.31
C ASP A 164 -4.70 9.37 6.02
N PRO A 165 -4.35 8.31 5.27
CA PRO A 165 -4.27 6.99 5.85
C PRO A 165 -3.17 6.91 6.91
N SER A 166 -3.40 6.10 7.96
CA SER A 166 -2.37 5.78 8.96
C SER A 166 -1.32 4.81 8.44
N LEU A 167 -1.61 4.11 7.33
CA LEU A 167 -0.77 3.09 6.72
C LEU A 167 -0.79 3.20 5.21
N ILE A 168 0.38 3.18 4.58
CA ILE A 168 0.52 3.09 3.13
C ILE A 168 1.21 1.76 2.80
N LEU A 169 0.51 0.94 2.02
CA LEU A 169 0.99 -0.34 1.51
C LEU A 169 1.40 -0.17 0.05
N ALA A 170 2.64 -0.52 -0.27
CA ALA A 170 3.16 -0.40 -1.62
C ALA A 170 3.64 -1.77 -2.12
N ASP A 171 3.10 -2.24 -3.23
CA ASP A 171 3.51 -3.47 -3.90
C ASP A 171 4.38 -3.08 -5.11
N GLU A 172 5.69 -3.33 -5.02
CA GLU A 172 6.69 -3.01 -6.05
C GLU A 172 6.53 -1.61 -6.66
N PRO A 173 6.54 -0.53 -5.85
CA PRO A 173 6.15 0.81 -6.29
C PRO A 173 7.06 1.43 -7.36
N THR A 174 8.16 0.78 -7.68
CA THR A 174 9.14 1.21 -8.70
C THR A 174 9.33 0.18 -9.82
N GLY A 175 8.57 -0.92 -9.82
CA GLY A 175 8.78 -2.06 -10.71
C GLY A 175 8.58 -1.76 -12.20
N GLU A 176 7.77 -0.75 -12.55
CA GLU A 176 7.49 -0.32 -13.93
C GLU A 176 8.22 0.99 -14.30
N LEU A 177 9.19 1.44 -13.47
CA LEU A 177 9.87 2.71 -13.65
C LEU A 177 11.34 2.50 -14.11
N ASP A 178 11.85 3.44 -14.89
CA ASP A 178 13.28 3.51 -15.14
C ASP A 178 14.07 3.87 -13.86
N SER A 179 15.37 3.63 -13.86
CA SER A 179 16.21 3.79 -12.67
C SER A 179 16.17 5.20 -12.08
N LYS A 180 16.15 6.25 -12.93
CA LYS A 180 16.10 7.64 -12.46
C LYS A 180 14.78 7.95 -11.79
N THR A 181 13.67 7.61 -12.44
CA THR A 181 12.32 7.81 -11.93
C THR A 181 12.08 6.98 -10.66
N SER A 182 12.68 5.78 -10.57
CA SER A 182 12.65 4.93 -9.37
C SER A 182 13.29 5.64 -8.17
N LEU A 183 14.48 6.23 -8.33
CA LEU A 183 15.14 6.99 -7.27
C LEU A 183 14.32 8.20 -6.83
N GLU A 184 13.76 8.95 -7.78
CA GLU A 184 12.88 10.08 -7.47
C GLU A 184 11.65 9.64 -6.67
N MET A 185 11.07 8.48 -7.00
CA MET A 185 9.93 7.90 -6.27
C MET A 185 10.33 7.50 -4.85
N ILE A 186 11.46 6.82 -4.67
CA ILE A 186 11.98 6.43 -3.35
C ILE A 186 12.19 7.68 -2.47
N ASP A 187 12.79 8.73 -3.03
CA ASP A 187 13.03 9.96 -2.28
C ASP A 187 11.73 10.66 -1.90
N MET A 188 10.73 10.62 -2.77
CA MET A 188 9.38 11.14 -2.45
C MET A 188 8.72 10.36 -1.31
N LEU A 189 8.79 9.02 -1.32
CA LEU A 189 8.27 8.18 -0.23
C LEU A 189 9.00 8.47 1.10
N LYS A 190 10.35 8.59 1.05
CA LYS A 190 11.16 8.97 2.23
C LYS A 190 10.77 10.34 2.77
N LYS A 191 10.54 11.31 1.89
CA LYS A 191 10.12 12.66 2.28
C LYS A 191 8.79 12.62 3.01
N LEU A 192 7.79 11.93 2.47
CA LEU A 192 6.48 11.75 3.11
C LEU A 192 6.60 11.05 4.47
N ASN A 193 7.47 10.03 4.59
CA ASN A 193 7.72 9.37 5.87
C ASN A 193 8.33 10.33 6.90
N ARG A 194 9.36 11.11 6.51
CA ARG A 194 10.10 11.98 7.44
C ARG A 194 9.34 13.24 7.83
N GLU A 195 8.71 13.92 6.85
CA GLU A 195 8.08 15.23 7.06
C GLU A 195 6.64 15.13 7.55
N GLU A 196 5.91 14.07 7.14
CA GLU A 196 4.51 13.87 7.49
C GLU A 196 4.28 12.68 8.44
N ASN A 197 5.36 12.04 8.92
CA ASN A 197 5.31 10.86 9.80
C ASN A 197 4.45 9.72 9.25
N ARG A 198 4.39 9.56 7.90
CA ARG A 198 3.60 8.52 7.26
C ARG A 198 4.23 7.15 7.45
N THR A 199 3.42 6.14 7.77
CA THR A 199 3.88 4.75 7.92
C THR A 199 3.80 4.03 6.59
N PHE A 200 4.91 3.39 6.17
CA PHE A 200 4.99 2.64 4.92
C PHE A 200 5.38 1.18 5.16
N VAL A 201 4.70 0.29 4.45
CA VAL A 201 5.12 -1.10 4.27
C VAL A 201 5.24 -1.36 2.77
N ILE A 202 6.45 -1.64 2.31
CA ILE A 202 6.80 -1.77 0.90
C ILE A 202 7.21 -3.21 0.62
N VAL A 203 6.49 -3.90 -0.24
CA VAL A 203 6.95 -5.17 -0.83
C VAL A 203 7.88 -4.83 -1.98
N THR A 204 9.07 -5.39 -1.99
CA THR A 204 10.01 -5.18 -3.07
C THR A 204 11.03 -6.30 -3.21
N HIS A 205 11.51 -6.52 -4.43
CA HIS A 205 12.71 -7.29 -4.74
C HIS A 205 13.90 -6.38 -5.12
N ASN A 206 13.69 -5.05 -5.17
CA ASN A 206 14.73 -4.09 -5.48
C ASN A 206 15.54 -3.76 -4.21
N ASP A 207 16.84 -4.05 -4.25
CA ASP A 207 17.78 -3.83 -3.14
C ASP A 207 17.91 -2.34 -2.76
N GLU A 208 17.78 -1.40 -3.71
CA GLU A 208 17.86 0.03 -3.43
C GLU A 208 16.67 0.51 -2.61
N VAL A 209 15.46 0.01 -2.95
CA VAL A 209 14.25 0.27 -2.16
C VAL A 209 14.37 -0.34 -0.77
N ALA A 210 14.84 -1.59 -0.68
CA ALA A 210 15.01 -2.28 0.59
C ALA A 210 16.04 -1.57 1.50
N LYS A 211 17.20 -1.14 0.94
CA LYS A 211 18.22 -0.36 1.66
C LYS A 211 17.73 1.01 2.11
N ALA A 212 16.75 1.57 1.41
CA ALA A 212 16.14 2.84 1.79
C ALA A 212 15.26 2.71 3.04
N CYS A 213 14.79 1.50 3.36
CA CYS A 213 13.92 1.22 4.50
C CYS A 213 14.73 1.04 5.79
N LYS A 214 14.18 1.53 6.91
CA LYS A 214 14.80 1.38 8.24
C LYS A 214 14.58 -0.01 8.85
N LYS A 215 13.51 -0.69 8.44
CA LYS A 215 13.11 -2.00 8.94
C LYS A 215 12.91 -2.96 7.76
N ILE A 216 13.53 -4.14 7.85
CA ILE A 216 13.42 -5.17 6.83
C ILE A 216 12.80 -6.41 7.44
N ILE A 217 11.69 -6.85 6.86
CA ILE A 217 10.98 -8.08 7.21
C ILE A 217 11.29 -9.09 6.11
N ARG A 218 11.97 -10.16 6.45
CA ARG A 218 12.34 -11.21 5.49
C ARG A 218 11.31 -12.32 5.53
N LEU A 219 10.85 -12.72 4.35
CA LEU A 219 9.99 -13.89 4.18
C LEU A 219 10.69 -14.95 3.35
N LYS A 220 10.55 -16.19 3.78
CA LYS A 220 10.97 -17.38 3.04
C LYS A 220 9.93 -18.48 3.28
N ASP A 221 9.44 -19.11 2.21
CA ASP A 221 8.51 -20.24 2.26
C ASP A 221 7.28 -20.00 3.18
N GLY A 222 6.73 -18.79 3.11
CA GLY A 222 5.57 -18.38 3.90
C GLY A 222 5.85 -18.09 5.39
N GLN A 223 7.10 -17.97 5.81
CA GLN A 223 7.51 -17.72 7.20
C GLN A 223 8.47 -16.54 7.32
N ASN A 224 8.64 -16.03 8.53
CA ASN A 224 9.71 -15.08 8.83
C ASN A 224 11.06 -15.78 8.76
N ALA A 225 12.07 -15.14 8.12
CA ALA A 225 13.42 -15.67 7.93
C ALA A 225 14.46 -14.83 8.66
#